data_241cb4dbac85ce0f623c0c6f2ec69ebf
#
_entry.id   241cb4dbac85ce0f623c0c6f2ec69ebf
#
_cell.length_a   1.000
_cell.length_b   1.000
_cell.length_c   1.000
_cell.angle_alpha   90.00
_cell.angle_beta   90.00
_cell.angle_gamma   90.00
#
_symmetry.space_group_name_H-M   'P 1'
#
loop_
_entity.id
_entity.type
_entity.pdbx_description
1 polymer ?
#
loop_
_entity_poly.entity_id
_entity_poly.type
_entity_poly.pdbx_seq_one_letter_code
_entity_poly.pdbx_strand_id
1 'polypeptide(L)'
;MSKEVDFYFDFASPNAYLSHKVMQSIKERTGASVNYIPVLLGGIFKLTNNKPPMEQFFGVKNKNEYQNIEMQRFIERHGLQKFQMNPHFPVTSLQIIRGAVAADMDGYLEDYIDKVLVHMWEEPKKMDDPEVIKAAFEESGLDAEKLMEQMQDPDVKAKLISNTEAAAERGVFGIPTFFVGDEMYFGKDNLWRVEEKLSE
;
A
#
# COMPACT_ATOMS: atom_id res chain seq x y z
N MET A 1 -6.08 20.39 -16.99
CA MET A 1 -4.95 19.86 -16.18
C MET A 1 -5.09 18.34 -16.18
N SER A 2 -4.01 17.58 -16.24
CA SER A 2 -4.11 16.12 -16.12
C SER A 2 -4.63 15.81 -14.72
N LYS A 3 -5.70 15.00 -14.64
CA LYS A 3 -6.22 14.54 -13.36
C LYS A 3 -5.32 13.39 -12.90
N GLU A 4 -4.50 13.66 -11.90
CA GLU A 4 -3.54 12.68 -11.37
C GLU A 4 -3.61 12.66 -9.84
N VAL A 5 -3.50 11.48 -9.26
CA VAL A 5 -3.39 11.29 -7.82
C VAL A 5 -2.11 10.51 -7.51
N ASP A 6 -1.27 11.06 -6.64
CA ASP A 6 -0.16 10.33 -6.04
C ASP A 6 -0.69 9.44 -4.92
N PHE A 7 -0.40 8.16 -4.97
CA PHE A 7 -0.79 7.18 -3.98
C PHE A 7 0.45 6.55 -3.31
N TYR A 8 0.75 7.03 -2.11
CA TYR A 8 1.80 6.45 -1.26
C TYR A 8 1.28 5.17 -0.60
N PHE A 9 1.97 4.05 -0.84
CA PHE A 9 1.51 2.75 -0.36
C PHE A 9 2.63 1.87 0.19
N ASP A 10 2.23 0.89 1.00
CA ASP A 10 3.03 -0.23 1.47
C ASP A 10 2.12 -1.46 1.61
N PHE A 11 2.59 -2.63 1.22
CA PHE A 11 1.84 -3.89 1.30
C PHE A 11 1.48 -4.31 2.74
N ALA A 12 2.24 -3.85 3.75
CA ALA A 12 1.95 -4.10 5.16
C ALA A 12 0.65 -3.44 5.65
N SER A 13 0.09 -2.50 4.88
CA SER A 13 -1.14 -1.79 5.26
C SER A 13 -2.38 -2.43 4.65
N PRO A 14 -3.29 -3.04 5.44
CA PRO A 14 -4.58 -3.51 4.94
C PRO A 14 -5.43 -2.37 4.36
N ASN A 15 -5.31 -1.16 4.92
CA ASN A 15 -5.99 0.02 4.40
C ASN A 15 -5.46 0.45 3.02
N ALA A 16 -4.17 0.20 2.72
CA ALA A 16 -3.63 0.44 1.38
C ALA A 16 -4.23 -0.53 0.35
N TYR A 17 -4.37 -1.82 0.70
CA TYR A 17 -5.08 -2.80 -0.13
C TYR A 17 -6.52 -2.35 -0.41
N LEU A 18 -7.30 -2.04 0.63
CA LEU A 18 -8.69 -1.61 0.50
C LEU A 18 -8.80 -0.35 -0.38
N SER A 19 -7.88 0.59 -0.20
CA SER A 19 -7.82 1.81 -1.01
C SER A 19 -7.47 1.53 -2.47
N HIS A 20 -6.51 0.65 -2.74
CA HIS A 20 -6.12 0.25 -4.08
C HIS A 20 -7.30 -0.34 -4.85
N LYS A 21 -8.08 -1.24 -4.23
CA LYS A 21 -9.27 -1.83 -4.86
C LYS A 21 -10.36 -0.80 -5.17
N VAL A 22 -10.59 0.18 -4.30
CA VAL A 22 -11.56 1.26 -4.54
C VAL A 22 -11.04 2.25 -5.59
N MET A 23 -9.72 2.50 -5.61
CA MET A 23 -9.10 3.44 -6.54
C MET A 23 -9.33 3.05 -8.02
N GLN A 24 -9.43 1.76 -8.33
CA GLN A 24 -9.76 1.32 -9.70
C GLN A 24 -11.09 1.89 -10.17
N SER A 25 -12.13 1.82 -9.33
CA SER A 25 -13.44 2.41 -9.65
C SER A 25 -13.39 3.95 -9.71
N ILE A 26 -12.55 4.60 -8.91
CA ILE A 26 -12.35 6.06 -8.98
C ILE A 26 -11.68 6.43 -10.30
N LYS A 27 -10.64 5.69 -10.73
CA LYS A 27 -10.00 5.87 -12.06
C LYS A 27 -11.04 5.82 -13.18
N GLU A 28 -11.93 4.81 -13.16
CA GLU A 28 -12.96 4.64 -14.18
C GLU A 28 -13.96 5.81 -14.22
N ARG A 29 -14.39 6.30 -13.06
CA ARG A 29 -15.39 7.39 -12.98
C ARG A 29 -14.81 8.77 -13.27
N THR A 30 -13.57 9.02 -12.89
CA THR A 30 -12.94 10.37 -13.02
C THR A 30 -12.07 10.52 -14.25
N GLY A 31 -11.62 9.40 -14.84
CA GLY A 31 -10.60 9.39 -15.90
C GLY A 31 -9.20 9.79 -15.40
N ALA A 32 -8.97 9.76 -14.10
CA ALA A 32 -7.69 10.14 -13.49
C ALA A 32 -6.64 9.04 -13.67
N SER A 33 -5.36 9.43 -13.73
CA SER A 33 -4.22 8.54 -13.57
C SER A 33 -3.84 8.41 -12.09
N VAL A 34 -3.30 7.24 -11.72
CA VAL A 34 -2.75 7.00 -10.40
C VAL A 34 -1.26 6.79 -10.49
N ASN A 35 -0.51 7.63 -9.82
CA ASN A 35 0.93 7.50 -9.65
C ASN A 35 1.20 6.77 -8.32
N TYR A 36 1.48 5.47 -8.38
CA TYR A 36 1.82 4.68 -7.20
C TYR A 36 3.25 4.95 -6.76
N ILE A 37 3.43 5.28 -5.48
CA ILE A 37 4.74 5.57 -4.90
C ILE A 37 5.01 4.57 -3.77
N PRO A 38 5.85 3.55 -4.01
CA PRO A 38 6.22 2.58 -2.99
C PRO A 38 7.11 3.23 -1.93
N VAL A 39 6.71 3.11 -0.66
CA VAL A 39 7.43 3.61 0.51
C VAL A 39 7.45 2.54 1.61
N LEU A 40 8.43 2.61 2.51
CA LEU A 40 8.48 1.70 3.66
C LEU A 40 7.71 2.31 4.85
N LEU A 41 6.57 1.72 5.22
CA LEU A 41 5.71 2.22 6.32
C LEU A 41 6.46 2.34 7.65
N GLY A 42 7.29 1.34 8.00
CA GLY A 42 8.12 1.42 9.19
C GLY A 42 9.16 2.55 9.14
N GLY A 43 9.64 2.89 7.93
CA GLY A 43 10.50 4.05 7.69
C GLY A 43 9.75 5.37 7.91
N ILE A 44 8.53 5.50 7.38
CA ILE A 44 7.65 6.65 7.61
C ILE A 44 7.42 6.85 9.10
N PHE A 45 7.05 5.80 9.85
CA PHE A 45 6.84 5.91 11.31
C PHE A 45 8.09 6.42 12.02
N LYS A 46 9.27 5.91 11.67
CA LYS A 46 10.54 6.35 12.27
C LYS A 46 10.84 7.82 11.98
N LEU A 47 10.67 8.25 10.72
CA LEU A 47 10.98 9.62 10.29
C LEU A 47 10.02 10.66 10.87
N THR A 48 8.78 10.28 11.12
CA THR A 48 7.73 11.19 11.59
C THR A 48 7.42 11.07 13.09
N ASN A 49 8.17 10.22 13.82
CA ASN A 49 7.91 9.89 15.22
C ASN A 49 6.46 9.39 15.47
N ASN A 50 5.91 8.72 14.45
CA ASN A 50 4.59 8.10 14.53
C ASN A 50 4.72 6.62 14.95
N LYS A 51 3.60 5.97 15.26
CA LYS A 51 3.52 4.57 15.67
C LYS A 51 2.38 3.86 14.94
N PRO A 52 2.47 2.51 14.80
CA PRO A 52 1.35 1.73 14.32
C PRO A 52 0.07 1.97 15.13
N PRO A 53 -1.13 2.00 14.50
CA PRO A 53 -2.39 2.24 15.22
C PRO A 53 -2.62 1.30 16.41
N MET A 54 -2.20 0.04 16.31
CA MET A 54 -2.30 -0.93 17.41
C MET A 54 -1.51 -0.49 18.67
N GLU A 55 -0.36 0.16 18.48
CA GLU A 55 0.44 0.71 19.58
C GLU A 55 -0.14 2.03 20.10
N GLN A 56 -0.60 2.91 19.18
CA GLN A 56 -1.19 4.20 19.54
C GLN A 56 -2.45 4.05 20.39
N PHE A 57 -3.26 3.04 20.10
CA PHE A 57 -4.53 2.80 20.78
C PHE A 57 -4.45 1.71 21.84
N PHE A 58 -3.24 1.27 22.18
CA PHE A 58 -3.04 0.28 23.22
C PHE A 58 -3.67 0.75 24.54
N GLY A 59 -4.54 -0.07 25.12
CA GLY A 59 -5.25 0.25 26.36
C GLY A 59 -6.45 1.21 26.24
N VAL A 60 -6.73 1.75 25.05
CA VAL A 60 -7.96 2.53 24.83
C VAL A 60 -9.13 1.59 24.61
N LYS A 61 -10.02 1.51 25.61
CA LYS A 61 -11.18 0.61 25.58
C LYS A 61 -12.07 0.86 24.37
N ASN A 62 -12.48 -0.22 23.68
CA ASN A 62 -13.37 -0.25 22.51
C ASN A 62 -12.80 0.40 21.23
N LYS A 63 -11.58 0.94 21.23
CA LYS A 63 -11.04 1.65 20.06
C LYS A 63 -10.69 0.70 18.92
N ASN A 64 -10.04 -0.42 19.23
CA ASN A 64 -9.69 -1.43 18.23
C ASN A 64 -10.93 -2.16 17.70
N GLU A 65 -11.89 -2.45 18.57
CA GLU A 65 -13.17 -3.06 18.19
C GLU A 65 -13.94 -2.16 17.22
N TYR A 66 -13.99 -0.86 17.51
CA TYR A 66 -14.61 0.10 16.61
C TYR A 66 -13.90 0.19 15.26
N GLN A 67 -12.58 0.18 15.22
CA GLN A 67 -11.82 0.19 13.97
C GLN A 67 -12.10 -1.07 13.13
N ASN A 68 -12.25 -2.23 13.75
CA ASN A 68 -12.62 -3.45 13.05
C ASN A 68 -14.03 -3.34 12.45
N ILE A 69 -14.97 -2.73 13.17
CA ILE A 69 -16.34 -2.47 12.67
C ILE A 69 -16.29 -1.54 11.45
N GLU A 70 -15.51 -0.45 11.52
CA GLU A 70 -15.38 0.49 10.39
C GLU A 70 -14.71 -0.14 9.16
N MET A 71 -13.73 -1.00 9.39
CA MET A 71 -13.11 -1.78 8.31
C MET A 71 -14.15 -2.70 7.64
N GLN A 72 -14.96 -3.40 8.44
CA GLN A 72 -15.98 -4.29 7.91
C GLN A 72 -17.06 -3.54 7.13
N ARG A 73 -17.52 -2.38 7.62
CA ARG A 73 -18.44 -1.48 6.91
C ARG A 73 -17.86 -1.02 5.58
N PHE A 74 -16.57 -0.69 5.53
CA PHE A 74 -15.89 -0.31 4.30
C PHE A 74 -15.87 -1.46 3.28
N ILE A 75 -15.51 -2.68 3.74
CA ILE A 75 -15.48 -3.89 2.91
C ILE A 75 -16.88 -4.18 2.32
N GLU A 76 -17.92 -4.13 3.14
CA GLU A 76 -19.31 -4.35 2.71
C GLU A 76 -19.76 -3.29 1.70
N ARG A 77 -19.50 -2.01 2.02
CA ARG A 77 -19.88 -0.88 1.15
C ARG A 77 -19.28 -0.96 -0.24
N HIS A 78 -18.04 -1.44 -0.35
CA HIS A 78 -17.31 -1.50 -1.61
C HIS A 78 -17.25 -2.89 -2.25
N GLY A 79 -17.92 -3.88 -1.67
CA GLY A 79 -17.98 -5.24 -2.23
C GLY A 79 -16.66 -6.00 -2.21
N LEU A 80 -15.79 -5.74 -1.23
CA LEU A 80 -14.43 -6.28 -1.16
C LEU A 80 -14.35 -7.59 -0.37
N GLN A 81 -15.28 -8.54 -0.61
CA GLN A 81 -15.41 -9.80 0.15
C GLN A 81 -14.22 -10.75 0.05
N LYS A 82 -13.31 -10.53 -0.90
CA LYS A 82 -12.06 -11.32 -1.00
C LYS A 82 -11.05 -10.96 0.09
N PHE A 83 -11.19 -9.78 0.73
CA PHE A 83 -10.29 -9.38 1.79
C PHE A 83 -10.27 -10.37 2.94
N GLN A 84 -9.07 -10.77 3.34
CA GLN A 84 -8.81 -11.58 4.52
C GLN A 84 -7.69 -10.97 5.33
N MET A 85 -7.90 -10.83 6.64
CA MET A 85 -6.81 -10.42 7.52
C MET A 85 -5.71 -11.48 7.51
N ASN A 86 -4.48 -11.06 7.22
CA ASN A 86 -3.37 -11.99 7.13
C ASN A 86 -3.09 -12.63 8.50
N PRO A 87 -3.12 -13.97 8.64
CA PRO A 87 -2.90 -14.66 9.91
C PRO A 87 -1.45 -14.53 10.42
N HIS A 88 -0.52 -14.12 9.55
CA HIS A 88 0.88 -13.87 9.91
C HIS A 88 1.14 -12.39 10.27
N PHE A 89 0.09 -11.57 10.32
CA PHE A 89 0.24 -10.14 10.63
C PHE A 89 0.78 -9.91 12.06
N PRO A 90 1.74 -8.98 12.25
CA PRO A 90 2.32 -8.08 11.26
C PRO A 90 3.37 -8.75 10.37
N VAL A 91 3.21 -8.63 9.04
CA VAL A 91 4.17 -9.12 8.04
C VAL A 91 5.12 -7.99 7.66
N THR A 92 6.43 -8.26 7.69
CA THR A 92 7.43 -7.28 7.27
C THR A 92 7.47 -7.15 5.75
N SER A 93 7.04 -6.02 5.21
CA SER A 93 6.93 -5.79 3.76
C SER A 93 8.25 -5.45 3.06
N LEU A 94 9.37 -5.34 3.78
CA LEU A 94 10.64 -4.81 3.25
C LEU A 94 11.07 -5.43 1.92
N GLN A 95 10.96 -6.74 1.76
CA GLN A 95 11.35 -7.39 0.51
C GLN A 95 10.35 -7.09 -0.61
N ILE A 96 9.08 -7.33 -0.38
CA ILE A 96 8.05 -7.12 -1.40
C ILE A 96 7.87 -5.65 -1.81
N ILE A 97 8.15 -4.68 -0.91
CA ILE A 97 8.14 -3.26 -1.28
C ILE A 97 9.40 -2.87 -2.09
N ARG A 98 10.55 -3.53 -1.89
CA ARG A 98 11.70 -3.43 -2.80
C ARG A 98 11.37 -4.00 -4.17
N GLY A 99 10.64 -5.12 -4.23
CA GLY A 99 10.11 -5.67 -5.48
C GLY A 99 9.21 -4.69 -6.21
N ALA A 100 8.37 -3.92 -5.49
CA ALA A 100 7.58 -2.84 -6.09
C ALA A 100 8.45 -1.74 -6.69
N VAL A 101 9.53 -1.33 -6.00
CA VAL A 101 10.47 -0.35 -6.57
C VAL A 101 11.16 -0.90 -7.81
N ALA A 102 11.56 -2.18 -7.82
CA ALA A 102 12.13 -2.80 -9.01
C ALA A 102 11.13 -2.84 -10.18
N ALA A 103 9.88 -3.21 -9.90
CA ALA A 103 8.80 -3.23 -10.89
C ALA A 103 8.49 -1.81 -11.43
N ASP A 104 8.60 -0.77 -10.60
CA ASP A 104 8.49 0.63 -11.01
C ASP A 104 9.60 1.01 -11.98
N MET A 105 10.84 0.68 -11.65
CA MET A 105 12.00 0.94 -12.53
C MET A 105 11.91 0.19 -13.86
N ASP A 106 11.27 -0.96 -13.88
CA ASP A 106 11.05 -1.79 -15.08
C ASP A 106 9.71 -1.49 -15.80
N GLY A 107 8.85 -0.61 -15.25
CA GLY A 107 7.64 -0.11 -15.90
C GLY A 107 6.41 -1.01 -15.81
N TYR A 108 6.32 -1.92 -14.81
CA TYR A 108 5.16 -2.79 -14.58
C TYR A 108 4.65 -2.78 -13.13
N LEU A 109 4.83 -1.65 -12.43
CA LEU A 109 4.47 -1.52 -11.01
C LEU A 109 3.01 -1.87 -10.70
N GLU A 110 2.05 -1.42 -11.51
CA GLU A 110 0.61 -1.64 -11.23
C GLU A 110 0.28 -3.15 -11.31
N ASP A 111 0.80 -3.87 -12.31
CA ASP A 111 0.66 -5.33 -12.42
C ASP A 111 1.28 -6.07 -11.22
N TYR A 112 2.47 -5.61 -10.77
CA TYR A 112 3.12 -6.15 -9.58
C TYR A 112 2.26 -5.94 -8.32
N ILE A 113 1.72 -4.72 -8.14
CA ILE A 113 0.86 -4.40 -6.98
C ILE A 113 -0.36 -5.30 -6.95
N ASP A 114 -1.07 -5.43 -8.09
CA ASP A 114 -2.27 -6.25 -8.21
C ASP A 114 -2.01 -7.70 -7.78
N LYS A 115 -0.91 -8.28 -8.24
CA LYS A 115 -0.51 -9.68 -7.98
C LYS A 115 -0.08 -9.89 -6.52
N VAL A 116 0.77 -9.03 -6.00
CA VAL A 116 1.31 -9.19 -4.64
C VAL A 116 0.28 -8.93 -3.55
N LEU A 117 -0.66 -8.00 -3.78
CA LEU A 117 -1.75 -7.74 -2.85
C LEU A 117 -2.69 -8.94 -2.66
N VAL A 118 -2.84 -9.81 -3.67
CA VAL A 118 -3.58 -11.07 -3.53
C VAL A 118 -2.95 -11.93 -2.44
N HIS A 119 -1.63 -12.12 -2.48
CA HIS A 119 -0.90 -12.94 -1.53
C HIS A 119 -0.76 -12.30 -0.14
N MET A 120 -1.01 -11.01 -0.03
CA MET A 120 -1.06 -10.34 1.27
C MET A 120 -2.45 -10.38 1.92
N TRP A 121 -3.54 -10.19 1.12
CA TRP A 121 -4.85 -9.85 1.66
C TRP A 121 -6.05 -10.58 1.05
N GLU A 122 -5.89 -11.43 0.03
CA GLU A 122 -6.97 -12.26 -0.54
C GLU A 122 -6.72 -13.76 -0.29
N GLU A 123 -5.49 -14.20 -0.51
CA GLU A 123 -4.97 -15.55 -0.25
C GLU A 123 -3.72 -15.42 0.63
N PRO A 124 -3.90 -14.99 1.90
CA PRO A 124 -2.80 -14.45 2.68
C PRO A 124 -1.73 -15.47 2.99
N LYS A 125 -0.49 -15.12 2.67
CA LYS A 125 0.74 -15.89 2.87
C LYS A 125 1.71 -15.14 3.79
N LYS A 126 2.73 -15.84 4.27
CA LYS A 126 3.81 -15.25 5.07
C LYS A 126 4.81 -14.51 4.16
N MET A 127 4.41 -13.35 3.63
CA MET A 127 5.15 -12.58 2.62
C MET A 127 6.38 -11.83 3.15
N ASP A 128 6.96 -12.29 4.26
CA ASP A 128 8.28 -11.93 4.77
C ASP A 128 9.25 -13.12 4.78
N ASP A 129 8.81 -14.29 4.33
CA ASP A 129 9.63 -15.48 4.14
C ASP A 129 10.09 -15.54 2.67
N PRO A 130 11.42 -15.56 2.38
CA PRO A 130 11.92 -15.54 1.00
C PRO A 130 11.42 -16.68 0.11
N GLU A 131 11.28 -17.88 0.65
CA GLU A 131 10.79 -19.04 -0.10
C GLU A 131 9.30 -18.88 -0.47
N VAL A 132 8.50 -18.32 0.48
CA VAL A 132 7.09 -18.03 0.27
C VAL A 132 6.92 -16.90 -0.76
N ILE A 133 7.75 -15.86 -0.69
CA ILE A 133 7.76 -14.76 -1.66
C ILE A 133 8.06 -15.29 -3.07
N LYS A 134 9.13 -16.10 -3.21
CA LYS A 134 9.51 -16.67 -4.50
C LYS A 134 8.37 -17.49 -5.11
N ALA A 135 7.80 -18.40 -4.31
CA ALA A 135 6.67 -19.22 -4.75
C ALA A 135 5.44 -18.40 -5.14
N ALA A 136 5.13 -17.33 -4.38
CA ALA A 136 4.02 -16.43 -4.70
C ALA A 136 4.23 -15.66 -6.01
N PHE A 137 5.46 -15.25 -6.30
CA PHE A 137 5.80 -14.60 -7.57
C PHE A 137 5.65 -15.57 -8.75
N GLU A 138 6.15 -16.80 -8.63
CA GLU A 138 6.01 -17.85 -9.65
C GLU A 138 4.53 -18.16 -9.91
N GLU A 139 3.72 -18.32 -8.87
CA GLU A 139 2.26 -18.54 -8.96
C GLU A 139 1.55 -17.39 -9.69
N SER A 140 2.00 -16.17 -9.49
CA SER A 140 1.45 -14.97 -10.15
C SER A 140 1.98 -14.77 -11.58
N GLY A 141 2.90 -15.59 -12.06
CA GLY A 141 3.54 -15.42 -13.37
C GLY A 141 4.49 -14.22 -13.44
N LEU A 142 5.03 -13.81 -12.31
CA LEU A 142 6.12 -12.83 -12.22
C LEU A 142 7.47 -13.55 -12.41
N ASP A 143 8.47 -12.84 -12.93
CA ASP A 143 9.84 -13.36 -13.00
C ASP A 143 10.47 -13.36 -11.59
N ALA A 144 10.21 -14.45 -10.86
CA ALA A 144 10.61 -14.59 -9.47
C ALA A 144 12.12 -14.51 -9.27
N GLU A 145 12.92 -15.12 -10.17
CA GLU A 145 14.39 -15.10 -10.04
C GLU A 145 14.93 -13.69 -10.20
N LYS A 146 14.49 -12.99 -11.24
CA LYS A 146 14.87 -11.59 -11.48
C LYS A 146 14.46 -10.69 -10.32
N LEU A 147 13.23 -10.81 -9.83
CA LEU A 147 12.74 -10.00 -8.71
C LEU A 147 13.52 -10.27 -7.41
N MET A 148 13.81 -11.54 -7.09
CA MET A 148 14.58 -11.88 -5.90
C MET A 148 15.99 -11.29 -5.94
N GLU A 149 16.62 -11.23 -7.12
CA GLU A 149 17.90 -10.55 -7.34
C GLU A 149 17.77 -9.03 -7.20
N GLN A 150 16.81 -8.41 -7.92
CA GLN A 150 16.59 -6.96 -7.91
C GLN A 150 16.27 -6.41 -6.52
N MET A 151 15.52 -7.14 -5.69
CA MET A 151 15.27 -6.74 -4.29
C MET A 151 16.55 -6.61 -3.45
N GLN A 152 17.66 -7.17 -3.89
CA GLN A 152 18.97 -7.03 -3.23
C GLN A 152 19.83 -5.94 -3.87
N ASP A 153 19.43 -5.42 -5.02
CA ASP A 153 20.15 -4.39 -5.76
C ASP A 153 20.33 -3.11 -4.91
N PRO A 154 21.52 -2.53 -4.85
CA PRO A 154 21.78 -1.27 -4.14
C PRO A 154 20.93 -0.09 -4.64
N ASP A 155 20.67 0.00 -5.95
CA ASP A 155 19.89 1.11 -6.54
C ASP A 155 18.42 1.01 -6.15
N VAL A 156 17.86 -0.20 -6.13
CA VAL A 156 16.49 -0.46 -5.65
C VAL A 156 16.36 -0.09 -4.16
N LYS A 157 17.36 -0.48 -3.35
CA LYS A 157 17.38 -0.11 -1.92
C LYS A 157 17.48 1.38 -1.71
N ALA A 158 18.37 2.05 -2.45
CA ALA A 158 18.54 3.50 -2.38
C ALA A 158 17.29 4.25 -2.83
N LYS A 159 16.63 3.80 -3.89
CA LYS A 159 15.38 4.38 -4.40
C LYS A 159 14.25 4.26 -3.37
N LEU A 160 14.09 3.10 -2.69
CA LEU A 160 13.09 2.94 -1.63
C LEU A 160 13.36 3.90 -0.45
N ILE A 161 14.61 4.06 -0.05
CA ILE A 161 15.00 5.01 1.00
C ILE A 161 14.61 6.42 0.58
N SER A 162 15.03 6.85 -0.62
CA SER A 162 14.74 8.17 -1.17
C SER A 162 13.24 8.44 -1.27
N ASN A 163 12.44 7.47 -1.77
CA ASN A 163 10.99 7.60 -1.82
C ASN A 163 10.38 7.81 -0.42
N THR A 164 10.88 7.05 0.57
CA THR A 164 10.37 7.09 1.94
C THR A 164 10.72 8.42 2.62
N GLU A 165 11.94 8.93 2.44
CA GLU A 165 12.39 10.21 2.96
C GLU A 165 11.62 11.38 2.31
N ALA A 166 11.52 11.40 0.98
CA ALA A 166 10.76 12.41 0.25
C ALA A 166 9.28 12.42 0.63
N ALA A 167 8.68 11.25 0.87
CA ALA A 167 7.30 11.15 1.35
C ALA A 167 7.14 11.81 2.73
N ALA A 168 8.04 11.52 3.68
CA ALA A 168 8.01 12.14 5.01
C ALA A 168 8.22 13.66 4.93
N GLU A 169 9.13 14.14 4.09
CA GLU A 169 9.35 15.58 3.85
C GLU A 169 8.12 16.26 3.24
N ARG A 170 7.38 15.58 2.36
CA ARG A 170 6.12 16.06 1.78
C ARG A 170 4.97 16.09 2.79
N GLY A 171 5.13 15.47 3.96
CA GLY A 171 4.14 15.45 5.04
C GLY A 171 3.43 14.11 5.24
N VAL A 172 3.82 13.04 4.54
CA VAL A 172 3.29 11.69 4.76
C VAL A 172 3.71 11.17 6.13
N PHE A 173 2.76 10.80 6.96
CA PHE A 173 2.99 10.27 8.30
C PHE A 173 2.43 8.85 8.52
N GLY A 174 1.79 8.29 7.51
CA GLY A 174 1.19 6.95 7.54
C GLY A 174 0.68 6.56 6.16
N ILE A 175 0.20 5.31 6.02
CA ILE A 175 -0.23 4.71 4.75
C ILE A 175 -1.65 4.14 4.91
N PRO A 176 -2.54 4.30 3.91
CA PRO A 176 -2.35 5.01 2.64
C PRO A 176 -2.41 6.53 2.78
N THR A 177 -1.65 7.23 1.96
CA THR A 177 -1.75 8.69 1.80
C THR A 177 -1.85 9.04 0.33
N PHE A 178 -2.68 10.02 0.01
CA PHE A 178 -2.94 10.49 -1.36
C PHE A 178 -2.64 11.98 -1.47
N PHE A 179 -2.17 12.40 -2.65
CA PHE A 179 -2.12 13.82 -3.00
C PHE A 179 -2.82 14.04 -4.34
N VAL A 180 -3.63 15.08 -4.41
CA VAL A 180 -4.16 15.63 -5.66
C VAL A 180 -3.64 17.05 -5.76
N GLY A 181 -2.64 17.27 -6.61
CA GLY A 181 -1.83 18.48 -6.57
C GLY A 181 -1.10 18.60 -5.22
N ASP A 182 -1.34 19.71 -4.51
CA ASP A 182 -0.73 19.97 -3.19
C ASP A 182 -1.62 19.54 -2.01
N GLU A 183 -2.84 19.07 -2.27
CA GLU A 183 -3.78 18.67 -1.22
C GLU A 183 -3.57 17.23 -0.79
N MET A 184 -3.33 17.03 0.51
CA MET A 184 -3.09 15.73 1.12
C MET A 184 -4.38 15.12 1.71
N TYR A 185 -4.58 13.83 1.46
CA TYR A 185 -5.67 13.03 2.02
C TYR A 185 -5.10 11.76 2.65
N PHE A 186 -5.39 11.52 3.91
CA PHE A 186 -4.88 10.35 4.65
C PHE A 186 -5.99 9.33 4.93
N GLY A 187 -5.68 8.05 4.65
CA GLY A 187 -6.53 6.91 5.01
C GLY A 187 -7.63 6.60 3.99
N LYS A 188 -8.07 5.35 3.98
CA LYS A 188 -9.12 4.82 3.09
C LYS A 188 -10.45 5.58 3.20
N ASP A 189 -10.74 6.13 4.37
CA ASP A 189 -12.02 6.78 4.66
C ASP A 189 -12.13 8.17 4.01
N ASN A 190 -11.04 8.70 3.45
CA ASN A 190 -11.01 9.96 2.71
C ASN A 190 -11.02 9.80 1.17
N LEU A 191 -11.15 8.58 0.64
CA LEU A 191 -11.17 8.34 -0.80
C LEU A 191 -12.29 9.10 -1.54
N TRP A 192 -13.43 9.32 -0.90
CA TRP A 192 -14.51 10.10 -1.48
C TRP A 192 -14.10 11.58 -1.73
N ARG A 193 -13.25 12.15 -0.86
CA ARG A 193 -12.70 13.50 -1.06
C ARG A 193 -11.68 13.53 -2.19
N VAL A 194 -10.85 12.47 -2.30
CA VAL A 194 -9.94 12.31 -3.43
C VAL A 194 -10.72 12.28 -4.74
N GLU A 195 -11.81 11.49 -4.80
CA GLU A 195 -12.68 11.42 -5.98
C GLU A 195 -13.37 12.76 -6.29
N GLU A 196 -13.88 13.45 -5.27
CA GLU A 196 -14.48 14.78 -5.42
C GLU A 196 -13.46 15.75 -6.03
N LYS A 197 -12.24 15.80 -5.49
CA LYS A 197 -11.17 16.68 -5.98
C LYS A 197 -10.73 16.33 -7.41
N LEU A 198 -10.66 15.06 -7.76
CA LEU A 198 -10.36 14.61 -9.12
C LEU A 198 -11.50 14.89 -10.11
N SER A 199 -12.70 15.20 -9.63
CA SER A 199 -13.89 15.49 -10.46
C SER A 199 -14.05 16.99 -10.77
N GLU A 200 -13.31 17.85 -10.06
CA GLU A 200 -13.23 19.29 -10.35
C GLU A 200 -12.45 19.55 -11.65
#